data_1c84fc89ead8ea6e529fe49c678ee922
#
_entry.id   1c84fc89ead8ea6e529fe49c678ee922
#
_cell.length_a   1.000
_cell.length_b   1.000
_cell.length_c   1.000
_cell.angle_alpha   90.00
_cell.angle_beta   90.00
_cell.angle_gamma   90.00
#
_symmetry.space_group_name_H-M   'P 1'
#
loop_
_entity.id
_entity.type
_entity.pdbx_description
1 polymer ?
#
loop_
_entity_poly.entity_id
_entity_poly.type
_entity_poly.pdbx_seq_one_letter_code
_entity_poly.pdbx_strand_id
1 'polypeptide(L)'
;LVILAVLIDRRALTMRNVALAGFVILALNPVALFSAGFQLSFAATALLVMAYEKTQHRPMQRRHWLWRYVTGIIIASFLANCATAPFTAQHFGSFTPWGVIANMIGIPLTGFWIMPAALLYMLALPFGASGIIAPVLELGIVMLIHTAEFFAELPFADSAVAPPGYAALTLLVMGVVVDYACTAPWRFAGSGMVGLACLIGSLKPLPDAVIFAQNRSPTLVAASAGGELTIYRRLSAFLIDMAALRLGQHADPEKIQHCNEFCQHQLRRGEAVAIV
;
A
#
# COMPACT_ATOMS: atom_id res chain seq x y z
N LEU A 1 8.48 -14.35 -15.33
CA LEU A 1 9.19 -13.45 -16.25
C LEU A 1 10.63 -13.18 -15.81
N VAL A 2 10.89 -12.84 -14.53
CA VAL A 2 12.26 -12.60 -14.02
C VAL A 2 13.14 -13.83 -14.20
N ILE A 3 12.66 -15.02 -13.81
CA ILE A 3 13.40 -16.28 -13.96
C ILE A 3 13.68 -16.56 -15.45
N LEU A 4 12.72 -16.33 -16.32
CA LEU A 4 12.89 -16.50 -17.77
C LEU A 4 13.91 -15.52 -18.35
N ALA A 5 13.92 -14.26 -17.87
CA ALA A 5 14.90 -13.26 -18.29
C ALA A 5 16.31 -13.61 -17.85
N VAL A 6 16.49 -14.16 -16.64
CA VAL A 6 17.78 -14.65 -16.13
C VAL A 6 18.28 -15.84 -16.95
N LEU A 7 17.39 -16.78 -17.31
CA LEU A 7 17.73 -17.95 -18.13
C LEU A 7 18.16 -17.57 -19.57
N ILE A 8 17.69 -16.42 -20.09
CA ILE A 8 18.02 -15.92 -21.44
C ILE A 8 19.20 -14.91 -21.40
N ASP A 9 19.91 -14.82 -20.26
CA ASP A 9 21.03 -13.88 -20.05
C ASP A 9 20.68 -12.42 -20.35
N ARG A 10 19.41 -12.03 -20.05
CA ARG A 10 18.91 -10.67 -20.19
C ARG A 10 18.81 -9.99 -18.81
N ARG A 11 19.03 -8.68 -18.78
CA ARG A 11 18.82 -7.90 -17.55
C ARG A 11 17.38 -8.10 -17.06
N ALA A 12 17.23 -8.77 -15.91
CA ALA A 12 15.92 -9.15 -15.37
C ALA A 12 15.11 -7.95 -14.85
N LEU A 13 15.79 -6.97 -14.26
CA LEU A 13 15.17 -5.79 -13.66
C LEU A 13 15.20 -4.61 -14.63
N THR A 14 14.20 -4.51 -15.50
CA THR A 14 14.02 -3.40 -16.45
C THR A 14 12.56 -2.96 -16.48
N MET A 15 12.32 -1.66 -16.75
CA MET A 15 10.97 -1.12 -16.92
C MET A 15 10.21 -1.81 -18.05
N ARG A 16 10.90 -2.30 -19.06
CA ARG A 16 10.28 -3.09 -20.14
C ARG A 16 9.65 -4.38 -19.61
N ASN A 17 10.32 -5.09 -18.69
CA ASN A 17 9.79 -6.32 -18.10
C ASN A 17 8.60 -6.03 -17.15
N VAL A 18 8.64 -4.91 -16.42
CA VAL A 18 7.52 -4.44 -15.59
C VAL A 18 6.31 -4.14 -16.48
N ALA A 19 6.50 -3.38 -17.57
CA ALA A 19 5.43 -3.06 -18.51
C ALA A 19 4.83 -4.30 -19.17
N LEU A 20 5.69 -5.26 -19.59
CA LEU A 20 5.23 -6.52 -20.18
C LEU A 20 4.43 -7.35 -19.17
N ALA A 21 4.88 -7.43 -17.91
CA ALA A 21 4.15 -8.13 -16.86
C ALA A 21 2.77 -7.49 -16.62
N GLY A 22 2.73 -6.16 -16.53
CA GLY A 22 1.48 -5.41 -16.41
C GLY A 22 0.53 -5.65 -17.57
N PHE A 23 1.05 -5.60 -18.79
CA PHE A 23 0.26 -5.87 -20.00
C PHE A 23 -0.35 -7.27 -19.98
N VAL A 24 0.45 -8.31 -19.68
CA VAL A 24 -0.05 -9.69 -19.62
C VAL A 24 -1.14 -9.85 -18.55
N ILE A 25 -0.94 -9.30 -17.35
CA ILE A 25 -1.96 -9.39 -16.29
C ILE A 25 -3.25 -8.69 -16.70
N LEU A 26 -3.16 -7.48 -17.26
CA LEU A 26 -4.33 -6.70 -17.67
C LEU A 26 -5.03 -7.30 -18.91
N ALA A 27 -4.31 -7.97 -19.79
CA ALA A 27 -4.89 -8.71 -20.91
C ALA A 27 -5.71 -9.92 -20.43
N LEU A 28 -5.26 -10.59 -19.36
CA LEU A 28 -5.96 -11.74 -18.77
C LEU A 28 -7.10 -11.31 -17.84
N ASN A 29 -6.91 -10.22 -17.10
CA ASN A 29 -7.87 -9.71 -16.13
C ASN A 29 -7.83 -8.16 -16.09
N PRO A 30 -8.59 -7.45 -16.94
CA PRO A 30 -8.58 -5.99 -16.99
C PRO A 30 -9.08 -5.33 -15.68
N VAL A 31 -9.92 -6.02 -14.91
CA VAL A 31 -10.44 -5.51 -13.63
C VAL A 31 -9.32 -5.41 -12.57
N ALA A 32 -8.24 -6.16 -12.72
CA ALA A 32 -7.08 -6.10 -11.82
C ALA A 32 -6.49 -4.68 -11.71
N LEU A 33 -6.65 -3.83 -12.74
CA LEU A 33 -6.20 -2.43 -12.73
C LEU A 33 -6.73 -1.64 -11.53
N PHE A 34 -7.94 -1.94 -11.07
CA PHE A 34 -8.59 -1.26 -9.94
C PHE A 34 -8.34 -1.95 -8.60
N SER A 35 -7.66 -3.08 -8.58
CA SER A 35 -7.34 -3.78 -7.33
C SER A 35 -6.18 -3.11 -6.60
N ALA A 36 -6.28 -3.02 -5.26
CA ALA A 36 -5.20 -2.51 -4.41
C ALA A 36 -3.90 -3.28 -4.61
N GLY A 37 -3.98 -4.61 -4.69
CA GLY A 37 -2.80 -5.47 -4.86
C GLY A 37 -2.02 -5.17 -6.13
N PHE A 38 -2.70 -5.00 -7.27
CA PHE A 38 -2.06 -4.63 -8.53
C PHE A 38 -1.41 -3.25 -8.43
N GLN A 39 -2.17 -2.24 -8.02
CA GLN A 39 -1.69 -0.85 -7.98
C GLN A 39 -0.50 -0.67 -7.05
N LEU A 40 -0.56 -1.20 -5.81
CA LEU A 40 0.54 -1.10 -4.84
C LEU A 40 1.80 -1.83 -5.31
N SER A 41 1.66 -3.06 -5.81
CA SER A 41 2.79 -3.86 -6.31
C SER A 41 3.47 -3.21 -7.51
N PHE A 42 2.68 -2.78 -8.50
CA PHE A 42 3.24 -2.18 -9.71
C PHE A 42 3.83 -0.81 -9.44
N ALA A 43 3.21 0.03 -8.60
CA ALA A 43 3.77 1.32 -8.20
C ALA A 43 5.13 1.17 -7.51
N ALA A 44 5.22 0.30 -6.50
CA ALA A 44 6.47 0.05 -5.79
C ALA A 44 7.56 -0.50 -6.73
N THR A 45 7.23 -1.55 -7.51
CA THR A 45 8.18 -2.19 -8.43
C THR A 45 8.65 -1.22 -9.51
N ALA A 46 7.75 -0.45 -10.12
CA ALA A 46 8.09 0.51 -11.16
C ALA A 46 9.05 1.59 -10.63
N LEU A 47 8.76 2.20 -9.48
CA LEU A 47 9.63 3.24 -8.93
C LEU A 47 11.00 2.68 -8.51
N LEU A 48 11.05 1.49 -7.94
CA LEU A 48 12.31 0.82 -7.59
C LEU A 48 13.16 0.50 -8.84
N VAL A 49 12.54 -0.03 -9.90
CA VAL A 49 13.22 -0.33 -11.15
C VAL A 49 13.70 0.95 -11.85
N MET A 50 12.88 2.00 -11.89
CA MET A 50 13.31 3.32 -12.43
C MET A 50 14.52 3.87 -11.66
N ALA A 51 14.51 3.80 -10.34
CA ALA A 51 15.62 4.25 -9.49
C ALA A 51 16.88 3.41 -9.75
N TYR A 52 16.73 2.10 -9.85
CA TYR A 52 17.83 1.18 -10.16
C TYR A 52 18.45 1.48 -11.54
N GLU A 53 17.64 1.63 -12.59
CA GLU A 53 18.13 1.95 -13.93
C GLU A 53 18.87 3.29 -13.98
N LYS A 54 18.40 4.31 -13.26
CA LYS A 54 19.08 5.62 -13.18
C LYS A 54 20.42 5.58 -12.41
N THR A 55 20.57 4.62 -11.48
CA THR A 55 21.76 4.57 -10.61
C THR A 55 22.82 3.56 -11.05
N GLN A 56 22.48 2.56 -11.87
CA GLN A 56 23.39 1.49 -12.27
C GLN A 56 24.64 1.96 -13.04
N HIS A 57 24.60 3.16 -13.66
CA HIS A 57 25.70 3.74 -14.41
C HIS A 57 26.66 4.60 -13.54
N ARG A 58 26.35 4.79 -12.26
CA ARG A 58 27.22 5.57 -11.37
C ARG A 58 28.37 4.73 -10.89
N PRO A 59 29.63 5.22 -10.94
CA PRO A 59 30.78 4.49 -10.43
C PRO A 59 30.58 4.19 -8.95
N MET A 60 30.75 2.92 -8.60
CA MET A 60 30.50 2.39 -7.28
C MET A 60 31.62 2.84 -6.36
N GLN A 61 31.37 3.84 -5.49
CA GLN A 61 32.31 4.23 -4.45
C GLN A 61 32.69 3.03 -3.58
N ARG A 62 33.98 2.92 -3.20
CA ARG A 62 34.53 1.91 -2.27
C ARG A 62 34.00 2.16 -0.86
N ARG A 63 32.74 1.87 -0.61
CA ARG A 63 32.12 1.94 0.71
C ARG A 63 31.98 0.53 1.25
N HIS A 64 32.11 0.33 2.56
CA HIS A 64 31.89 -0.96 3.21
C HIS A 64 30.56 -1.57 2.75
N TRP A 65 30.55 -2.88 2.46
CA TRP A 65 29.39 -3.60 1.95
C TRP A 65 28.16 -3.46 2.86
N LEU A 66 28.37 -3.43 4.20
CA LEU A 66 27.30 -3.25 5.18
C LEU A 66 26.59 -1.89 5.05
N TRP A 67 27.36 -0.81 4.90
CA TRP A 67 26.78 0.52 4.68
C TRP A 67 25.99 0.60 3.37
N ARG A 68 26.45 -0.11 2.35
CA ARG A 68 25.73 -0.18 1.06
C ARG A 68 24.43 -0.95 1.20
N TYR A 69 24.43 -2.05 1.95
CA TYR A 69 23.25 -2.85 2.23
C TYR A 69 22.21 -2.03 3.02
N VAL A 70 22.61 -1.40 4.13
CA VAL A 70 21.73 -0.60 4.97
C VAL A 70 21.17 0.61 4.19
N THR A 71 22.02 1.37 3.49
CA THR A 71 21.56 2.51 2.68
C THR A 71 20.65 2.05 1.53
N GLY A 72 20.91 0.88 0.94
CA GLY A 72 20.04 0.28 -0.08
C GLY A 72 18.64 -0.04 0.46
N ILE A 73 18.55 -0.64 1.65
CA ILE A 73 17.25 -0.91 2.30
C ILE A 73 16.52 0.40 2.60
N ILE A 74 17.19 1.39 3.19
CA ILE A 74 16.58 2.69 3.51
C ILE A 74 16.00 3.34 2.25
N ILE A 75 16.81 3.44 1.20
CA ILE A 75 16.38 4.07 -0.06
C ILE A 75 15.26 3.27 -0.71
N ALA A 76 15.37 1.95 -0.77
CA ALA A 76 14.32 1.10 -1.35
C ALA A 76 13.01 1.19 -0.56
N SER A 77 13.06 1.17 0.77
CA SER A 77 11.88 1.30 1.63
C SER A 77 11.24 2.68 1.49
N PHE A 78 12.05 3.73 1.45
CA PHE A 78 11.56 5.10 1.26
C PHE A 78 10.88 5.26 -0.11
N LEU A 79 11.52 4.79 -1.18
CA LEU A 79 10.95 4.85 -2.53
C LEU A 79 9.67 4.02 -2.65
N ALA A 80 9.64 2.81 -2.10
CA ALA A 80 8.46 1.97 -2.11
C ALA A 80 7.31 2.64 -1.34
N ASN A 81 7.58 3.22 -0.17
CA ASN A 81 6.58 3.93 0.62
C ASN A 81 6.02 5.16 -0.13
N CYS A 82 6.90 5.97 -0.73
CA CYS A 82 6.48 7.11 -1.57
C CYS A 82 5.63 6.67 -2.78
N ALA A 83 5.99 5.56 -3.44
CA ALA A 83 5.26 5.04 -4.58
C ALA A 83 3.87 4.52 -4.20
N THR A 84 3.75 3.87 -3.05
CA THR A 84 2.51 3.23 -2.60
C THR A 84 1.59 4.17 -1.84
N ALA A 85 2.11 5.22 -1.19
CA ALA A 85 1.36 6.15 -0.35
C ALA A 85 0.06 6.69 -0.98
N PRO A 86 0.05 7.21 -2.23
CA PRO A 86 -1.18 7.74 -2.84
C PRO A 86 -2.22 6.64 -3.10
N PHE A 87 -1.78 5.41 -3.39
CA PHE A 87 -2.68 4.27 -3.59
C PHE A 87 -3.19 3.73 -2.25
N THR A 88 -2.34 3.71 -1.21
CA THR A 88 -2.74 3.36 0.16
C THR A 88 -3.79 4.34 0.67
N ALA A 89 -3.57 5.64 0.50
CA ALA A 89 -4.57 6.67 0.83
C ALA A 89 -5.88 6.47 0.07
N GLN A 90 -5.83 6.10 -1.23
CA GLN A 90 -7.02 5.85 -2.03
C GLN A 90 -7.81 4.62 -1.59
N HIS A 91 -7.13 3.51 -1.30
CA HIS A 91 -7.78 2.23 -1.00
C HIS A 91 -8.13 2.08 0.48
N PHE A 92 -7.25 2.53 1.37
CA PHE A 92 -7.38 2.32 2.82
C PHE A 92 -7.72 3.60 3.59
N GLY A 93 -7.53 4.79 3.00
CA GLY A 93 -7.77 6.06 3.68
C GLY A 93 -6.71 6.38 4.73
N SER A 94 -5.56 5.71 4.69
CA SER A 94 -4.51 5.82 5.69
C SER A 94 -3.13 6.03 5.08
N PHE A 95 -2.23 6.58 5.87
CA PHE A 95 -0.81 6.71 5.57
C PHE A 95 0.01 6.27 6.78
N THR A 96 1.00 5.42 6.57
CA THR A 96 1.84 4.83 7.63
C THR A 96 3.26 5.40 7.59
N PRO A 97 3.56 6.47 8.35
CA PRO A 97 4.88 7.12 8.34
C PRO A 97 6.00 6.19 8.80
N TRP A 98 5.74 5.32 9.76
CA TRP A 98 6.71 4.39 10.34
C TRP A 98 7.11 3.23 9.43
N GLY A 99 6.43 3.06 8.29
CA GLY A 99 6.67 1.94 7.36
C GLY A 99 8.11 1.84 6.87
N VAL A 100 8.83 2.97 6.68
CA VAL A 100 10.25 2.95 6.28
C VAL A 100 11.12 2.31 7.37
N ILE A 101 10.87 2.67 8.64
CA ILE A 101 11.66 2.15 9.77
C ILE A 101 11.29 0.70 10.06
N ALA A 102 10.00 0.36 10.04
CA ALA A 102 9.53 -1.01 10.18
C ALA A 102 10.16 -1.95 9.12
N ASN A 103 10.28 -1.49 7.88
CA ASN A 103 10.90 -2.23 6.79
C ASN A 103 12.42 -2.44 6.99
N MET A 104 13.11 -1.56 7.71
CA MET A 104 14.54 -1.77 8.04
C MET A 104 14.76 -3.02 8.89
N ILE A 105 13.77 -3.41 9.68
CA ILE A 105 13.79 -4.67 10.48
C ILE A 105 13.11 -5.78 9.69
N GLY A 106 11.95 -5.53 9.13
CA GLY A 106 11.13 -6.54 8.45
C GLY A 106 11.79 -7.13 7.20
N ILE A 107 12.49 -6.33 6.37
CA ILE A 107 13.14 -6.82 5.15
C ILE A 107 14.29 -7.79 5.47
N PRO A 108 15.27 -7.47 6.35
CA PRO A 108 16.28 -8.44 6.74
C PRO A 108 15.71 -9.70 7.39
N LEU A 109 14.75 -9.54 8.30
CA LEU A 109 14.12 -10.67 8.99
C LEU A 109 13.42 -11.60 8.00
N THR A 110 12.66 -11.04 7.05
CA THR A 110 12.01 -11.83 6.02
C THR A 110 13.01 -12.46 5.06
N GLY A 111 13.99 -11.70 4.58
CA GLY A 111 14.96 -12.16 3.56
C GLY A 111 15.97 -13.19 4.07
N PHE A 112 16.50 -13.01 5.29
CA PHE A 112 17.56 -13.88 5.82
C PHE A 112 17.06 -14.97 6.77
N TRP A 113 15.89 -14.82 7.34
CA TRP A 113 15.35 -15.78 8.30
C TRP A 113 14.12 -16.49 7.76
N ILE A 114 13.01 -15.75 7.51
CA ILE A 114 11.73 -16.37 7.18
C ILE A 114 11.77 -17.08 5.82
N MET A 115 12.28 -16.44 4.77
CA MET A 115 12.30 -17.04 3.42
C MET A 115 13.18 -18.30 3.35
N PRO A 116 14.43 -18.32 3.87
CA PRO A 116 15.22 -19.54 3.91
C PRO A 116 14.58 -20.65 4.76
N ALA A 117 14.02 -20.29 5.94
CA ALA A 117 13.34 -21.25 6.80
C ALA A 117 12.08 -21.83 6.14
N ALA A 118 11.29 -21.00 5.46
CA ALA A 118 10.12 -21.45 4.71
C ALA A 118 10.50 -22.39 3.56
N LEU A 119 11.57 -22.08 2.82
CA LEU A 119 12.06 -22.94 1.76
C LEU A 119 12.52 -24.31 2.31
N LEU A 120 13.30 -24.30 3.41
CA LEU A 120 13.72 -25.52 4.08
C LEU A 120 12.53 -26.32 4.63
N TYR A 121 11.52 -25.65 5.19
CA TYR A 121 10.28 -26.27 5.65
C TYR A 121 9.56 -26.99 4.49
N MET A 122 9.42 -26.33 3.34
CA MET A 122 8.80 -26.92 2.14
C MET A 122 9.58 -28.14 1.64
N LEU A 123 10.91 -28.06 1.63
CA LEU A 123 11.76 -29.19 1.21
C LEU A 123 11.71 -30.37 2.20
N ALA A 124 11.48 -30.10 3.49
CA ALA A 124 11.41 -31.11 4.54
C ALA A 124 10.03 -31.81 4.60
N LEU A 125 8.97 -31.22 4.02
CA LEU A 125 7.62 -31.79 4.03
C LEU A 125 7.56 -33.21 3.48
N PRO A 126 8.08 -33.55 2.30
CA PRO A 126 8.00 -34.90 1.75
C PRO A 126 8.77 -35.94 2.56
N PHE A 127 9.72 -35.52 3.41
CA PHE A 127 10.53 -36.40 4.25
C PHE A 127 9.98 -36.53 5.69
N GLY A 128 8.85 -35.88 6.01
CA GLY A 128 8.28 -35.89 7.36
C GLY A 128 9.10 -35.11 8.40
N ALA A 129 10.14 -34.38 7.98
CA ALA A 129 11.06 -33.63 8.85
C ALA A 129 10.65 -32.18 9.12
N SER A 130 9.49 -31.76 8.65
CA SER A 130 8.96 -30.39 8.80
C SER A 130 8.85 -29.94 10.26
N GLY A 131 8.56 -30.85 11.20
CA GLY A 131 8.45 -30.57 12.64
C GLY A 131 9.73 -30.02 13.28
N ILE A 132 10.92 -30.29 12.70
CA ILE A 132 12.18 -29.76 13.19
C ILE A 132 12.37 -28.30 12.75
N ILE A 133 11.86 -27.95 11.55
CA ILE A 133 12.07 -26.62 10.94
C ILE A 133 10.93 -25.66 11.32
N ALA A 134 9.72 -26.22 11.60
CA ALA A 134 8.55 -25.41 11.96
C ALA A 134 8.81 -24.39 13.10
N PRO A 135 9.44 -24.74 14.24
CA PRO A 135 9.71 -23.78 15.31
C PRO A 135 10.64 -22.63 14.88
N VAL A 136 11.60 -22.91 13.98
CA VAL A 136 12.53 -21.88 13.48
C VAL A 136 11.80 -20.89 12.58
N LEU A 137 10.90 -21.40 11.74
CA LEU A 137 10.03 -20.56 10.89
C LEU A 137 9.05 -19.75 11.74
N GLU A 138 8.40 -20.39 12.70
CA GLU A 138 7.46 -19.78 13.63
C GLU A 138 8.10 -18.62 14.40
N LEU A 139 9.30 -18.82 14.94
CA LEU A 139 10.03 -17.76 15.65
C LEU A 139 10.24 -16.53 14.76
N GLY A 140 10.63 -16.72 13.50
CA GLY A 140 10.80 -15.60 12.55
C GLY A 140 9.49 -14.85 12.29
N ILE A 141 8.38 -15.58 12.13
CA ILE A 141 7.05 -14.99 11.93
C ILE A 141 6.60 -14.23 13.18
N VAL A 142 6.76 -14.81 14.37
CA VAL A 142 6.42 -14.15 15.65
C VAL A 142 7.21 -12.86 15.83
N MET A 143 8.51 -12.87 15.54
CA MET A 143 9.34 -11.65 15.59
C MET A 143 8.85 -10.58 14.61
N LEU A 144 8.40 -10.99 13.41
CA LEU A 144 7.85 -10.07 12.43
C LEU A 144 6.53 -9.46 12.90
N ILE A 145 5.65 -10.27 13.49
CA ILE A 145 4.37 -9.83 14.06
C ILE A 145 4.61 -8.83 15.19
N HIS A 146 5.46 -9.15 16.15
CA HIS A 146 5.79 -8.22 17.24
C HIS A 146 6.42 -6.91 16.73
N THR A 147 7.24 -6.98 15.68
CA THR A 147 7.76 -5.77 15.04
C THR A 147 6.61 -4.92 14.48
N ALA A 148 5.66 -5.54 13.79
CA ALA A 148 4.51 -4.84 13.21
C ALA A 148 3.60 -4.24 14.29
N GLU A 149 3.30 -4.99 15.36
CA GLU A 149 2.53 -4.53 16.52
C GLU A 149 3.19 -3.33 17.20
N PHE A 150 4.50 -3.42 17.47
CA PHE A 150 5.26 -2.32 18.06
C PHE A 150 5.14 -1.03 17.25
N PHE A 151 5.27 -1.10 15.92
CA PHE A 151 5.14 0.09 15.07
C PHE A 151 3.68 0.55 14.92
N ALA A 152 2.70 -0.35 15.06
CA ALA A 152 1.28 -0.01 15.04
C ALA A 152 0.82 0.75 16.29
N GLU A 153 1.46 0.52 17.45
CA GLU A 153 1.15 1.22 18.70
C GLU A 153 1.79 2.60 18.80
N LEU A 154 2.71 2.95 17.90
CA LEU A 154 3.36 4.26 17.92
C LEU A 154 2.37 5.39 17.56
N PRO A 155 2.56 6.60 18.12
CA PRO A 155 1.72 7.74 17.74
C PRO A 155 1.83 8.02 16.25
N PHE A 156 0.71 8.35 15.61
CA PHE A 156 0.58 8.55 14.16
C PHE A 156 0.92 7.33 13.30
N ALA A 157 0.90 6.11 13.87
CA ALA A 157 1.16 4.88 13.12
C ALA A 157 0.20 4.72 11.93
N ASP A 158 -1.03 5.12 12.12
CA ASP A 158 -2.09 5.11 11.12
C ASP A 158 -2.75 6.48 11.05
N SER A 159 -2.26 7.31 10.14
CA SER A 159 -2.77 8.67 9.96
C SER A 159 -3.88 8.66 8.91
N ALA A 160 -5.08 9.07 9.31
CA ALA A 160 -6.22 9.22 8.40
C ALA A 160 -5.92 10.26 7.32
N VAL A 161 -6.06 9.88 6.05
CA VAL A 161 -5.79 10.74 4.90
C VAL A 161 -6.96 10.67 3.91
N ALA A 162 -7.40 11.84 3.43
CA ALA A 162 -8.45 11.88 2.42
C ALA A 162 -8.02 11.16 1.14
N PRO A 163 -8.89 10.31 0.52
CA PRO A 163 -8.59 9.65 -0.73
C PRO A 163 -8.35 10.69 -1.84
N PRO A 164 -7.20 10.66 -2.54
CA PRO A 164 -6.88 11.67 -3.57
C PRO A 164 -7.84 11.62 -4.77
N GLY A 165 -8.49 10.49 -4.98
CA GLY A 165 -9.38 10.22 -6.08
C GLY A 165 -8.67 9.78 -7.36
N TYR A 166 -9.39 9.04 -8.20
CA TYR A 166 -8.80 8.42 -9.40
C TYR A 166 -8.24 9.43 -10.41
N ALA A 167 -8.81 10.63 -10.51
CA ALA A 167 -8.27 11.68 -11.39
C ALA A 167 -6.86 12.13 -10.95
N ALA A 168 -6.64 12.36 -9.65
CA ALA A 168 -5.33 12.71 -9.12
C ALA A 168 -4.33 11.55 -9.28
N LEU A 169 -4.76 10.29 -9.03
CA LEU A 169 -3.92 9.12 -9.24
C LEU A 169 -3.53 8.95 -10.71
N THR A 170 -4.47 9.12 -11.65
CA THR A 170 -4.17 9.04 -13.07
C THR A 170 -3.17 10.11 -13.49
N LEU A 171 -3.36 11.34 -13.01
CA LEU A 171 -2.45 12.45 -13.29
C LEU A 171 -1.05 12.19 -12.71
N LEU A 172 -0.97 11.63 -11.50
CA LEU A 172 0.29 11.24 -10.87
C LEU A 172 1.03 10.17 -11.68
N VAL A 173 0.34 9.10 -12.06
CA VAL A 173 0.94 8.00 -12.85
C VAL A 173 1.41 8.50 -14.20
N MET A 174 0.58 9.28 -14.91
CA MET A 174 0.96 9.88 -16.19
C MET A 174 2.16 10.82 -16.06
N GLY A 175 2.19 11.64 -14.99
CA GLY A 175 3.32 12.53 -14.72
C GLY A 175 4.63 11.75 -14.50
N VAL A 176 4.60 10.67 -13.72
CA VAL A 176 5.78 9.80 -13.50
C VAL A 176 6.22 9.12 -14.82
N VAL A 177 5.29 8.65 -15.63
CA VAL A 177 5.59 8.02 -16.93
C VAL A 177 6.23 9.06 -17.88
N VAL A 178 5.70 10.26 -17.97
CA VAL A 178 6.26 11.34 -18.78
C VAL A 178 7.66 11.74 -18.30
N ASP A 179 7.87 11.89 -16.98
CA ASP A 179 9.20 12.21 -16.43
C ASP A 179 10.23 11.10 -16.70
N TYR A 180 9.79 9.86 -16.73
CA TYR A 180 10.67 8.73 -17.05
C TYR A 180 10.95 8.59 -18.55
N ALA A 181 9.94 8.70 -19.40
CA ALA A 181 10.03 8.40 -20.84
C ALA A 181 10.59 9.56 -21.66
N CYS A 182 10.38 10.80 -21.21
CA CYS A 182 10.74 11.98 -21.98
C CYS A 182 12.08 12.59 -21.55
N THR A 183 12.74 13.28 -22.51
CA THR A 183 13.92 14.10 -22.25
C THR A 183 13.49 15.55 -21.98
N ALA A 184 14.42 16.40 -21.50
CA ALA A 184 14.16 17.83 -21.37
C ALA A 184 13.77 18.42 -22.75
N PRO A 185 12.78 19.37 -22.87
CA PRO A 185 12.07 20.04 -21.77
C PRO A 185 10.83 19.33 -21.23
N TRP A 186 10.35 18.25 -21.86
CA TRP A 186 9.10 17.57 -21.52
C TRP A 186 9.07 16.94 -20.12
N ARG A 187 10.24 16.68 -19.53
CA ARG A 187 10.34 16.20 -18.13
C ARG A 187 9.72 17.17 -17.12
N PHE A 188 9.85 18.49 -17.38
CA PHE A 188 9.22 19.48 -16.51
C PHE A 188 7.69 19.40 -16.53
N ALA A 189 7.10 18.99 -17.68
CA ALA A 189 5.66 18.73 -17.76
C ALA A 189 5.27 17.54 -16.88
N GLY A 190 6.05 16.44 -16.87
CA GLY A 190 5.83 15.30 -15.98
C GLY A 190 5.87 15.68 -14.50
N SER A 191 6.92 16.39 -14.08
CA SER A 191 7.06 16.89 -12.72
C SER A 191 5.92 17.86 -12.34
N GLY A 192 5.47 18.70 -13.28
CA GLY A 192 4.32 19.60 -13.11
C GLY A 192 3.02 18.83 -12.89
N MET A 193 2.79 17.74 -13.64
CA MET A 193 1.63 16.85 -13.47
C MET A 193 1.65 16.18 -12.09
N VAL A 194 2.80 15.70 -11.63
CA VAL A 194 2.95 15.12 -10.28
C VAL A 194 2.63 16.16 -9.21
N GLY A 195 3.17 17.38 -9.32
CA GLY A 195 2.88 18.49 -8.41
C GLY A 195 1.38 18.85 -8.36
N LEU A 196 0.73 18.91 -9.54
CA LEU A 196 -0.69 19.18 -9.66
C LEU A 196 -1.53 18.03 -9.04
N ALA A 197 -1.14 16.78 -9.25
CA ALA A 197 -1.81 15.63 -8.65
C ALA A 197 -1.76 15.67 -7.12
N CYS A 198 -0.60 16.00 -6.55
CA CYS A 198 -0.42 16.18 -5.11
C CYS A 198 -1.29 17.34 -4.59
N LEU A 199 -1.34 18.46 -5.30
CA LEU A 199 -2.17 19.61 -4.94
C LEU A 199 -3.67 19.25 -4.95
N ILE A 200 -4.15 18.60 -6.01
CA ILE A 200 -5.56 18.16 -6.10
C ILE A 200 -5.88 17.16 -4.97
N GLY A 201 -4.97 16.23 -4.67
CA GLY A 201 -5.14 15.27 -3.58
C GLY A 201 -5.22 15.93 -2.20
N SER A 202 -4.36 16.92 -1.93
CA SER A 202 -4.31 17.61 -0.63
C SER A 202 -5.50 18.56 -0.38
N LEU A 203 -6.14 19.03 -1.44
CA LEU A 203 -7.30 19.94 -1.32
C LEU A 203 -8.61 19.21 -1.06
N LYS A 204 -8.64 17.87 -1.15
CA LYS A 204 -9.87 17.11 -0.92
C LYS A 204 -10.20 17.01 0.56
N PRO A 205 -11.42 17.38 0.98
CA PRO A 205 -11.88 17.14 2.33
C PRO A 205 -12.10 15.64 2.56
N LEU A 206 -12.01 15.22 3.83
CA LEU A 206 -12.42 13.89 4.24
C LEU A 206 -13.90 13.67 3.93
N PRO A 207 -14.31 12.48 3.46
CA PRO A 207 -15.70 12.18 3.20
C PRO A 207 -16.50 12.13 4.51
N ASP A 208 -17.78 12.49 4.43
CA ASP A 208 -18.70 12.44 5.58
C ASP A 208 -19.37 11.06 5.71
N ALA A 209 -19.38 10.28 4.65
CA ALA A 209 -19.93 8.91 4.64
C ALA A 209 -19.20 8.01 3.65
N VAL A 210 -19.13 6.72 3.95
CA VAL A 210 -18.51 5.69 3.10
C VAL A 210 -19.52 4.56 2.86
N ILE A 211 -19.72 4.19 1.60
CA ILE A 211 -20.62 3.11 1.21
C ILE A 211 -19.77 1.89 0.80
N PHE A 212 -19.99 0.76 1.46
CA PHE A 212 -19.40 -0.51 1.08
C PHE A 212 -20.41 -1.34 0.30
N ALA A 213 -20.05 -1.70 -0.94
CA ALA A 213 -20.82 -2.62 -1.75
C ALA A 213 -20.45 -4.06 -1.35
N GLN A 214 -21.24 -4.69 -0.48
CA GLN A 214 -21.05 -6.07 -0.06
C GLN A 214 -22.22 -6.91 -0.57
N ASN A 215 -21.92 -7.92 -1.43
CA ASN A 215 -22.84 -8.99 -1.91
C ASN A 215 -24.35 -8.65 -1.86
N ARG A 216 -24.88 -7.90 -2.79
CA ARG A 216 -26.31 -7.57 -2.99
C ARG A 216 -26.92 -6.52 -2.04
N SER A 217 -26.24 -6.06 -1.01
CA SER A 217 -26.77 -5.00 -0.15
C SER A 217 -25.67 -4.02 0.26
N PRO A 218 -25.74 -2.75 -0.17
CA PRO A 218 -24.77 -1.74 0.26
C PRO A 218 -24.89 -1.47 1.75
N THR A 219 -23.77 -1.33 2.43
CA THR A 219 -23.73 -0.90 3.83
C THR A 219 -23.13 0.49 3.90
N LEU A 220 -23.84 1.39 4.56
CA LEU A 220 -23.39 2.76 4.78
C LEU A 220 -22.74 2.88 6.16
N VAL A 221 -21.62 3.57 6.23
CA VAL A 221 -21.02 4.06 7.48
C VAL A 221 -20.94 5.58 7.37
N ALA A 222 -21.56 6.27 8.28
CA ALA A 222 -21.59 7.73 8.31
C ALA A 222 -20.98 8.25 9.62
N ALA A 223 -20.25 9.36 9.54
CA ALA A 223 -19.73 10.07 10.69
C ALA A 223 -20.64 11.22 11.09
N SER A 224 -21.08 11.25 12.36
CA SER A 224 -21.82 12.35 12.94
C SER A 224 -20.94 13.55 13.23
N ALA A 225 -21.54 14.73 13.35
CA ALA A 225 -20.90 15.95 13.83
C ALA A 225 -20.28 15.77 15.24
N GLY A 226 -20.81 14.85 16.05
CA GLY A 226 -20.31 14.51 17.40
C GLY A 226 -19.19 13.49 17.42
N GLY A 227 -18.71 12.98 16.27
CA GLY A 227 -17.66 11.96 16.20
C GLY A 227 -18.17 10.53 16.41
N GLU A 228 -19.47 10.31 16.41
CA GLU A 228 -20.07 8.98 16.48
C GLU A 228 -20.13 8.34 15.09
N LEU A 229 -19.83 7.04 15.01
CA LEU A 229 -19.93 6.25 13.79
C LEU A 229 -21.27 5.51 13.78
N THR A 230 -22.09 5.80 12.81
CA THR A 230 -23.36 5.07 12.61
C THR A 230 -23.18 4.05 11.50
N ILE A 231 -23.39 2.77 11.83
CA ILE A 231 -23.25 1.65 10.92
C ILE A 231 -24.61 1.07 10.61
N TYR A 232 -24.97 1.08 9.34
CA TYR A 232 -26.19 0.49 8.82
C TYR A 232 -25.86 -0.93 8.35
N ARG A 233 -26.22 -1.94 9.12
CA ARG A 233 -25.90 -3.37 8.98
C ARG A 233 -24.54 -3.79 9.58
N ARG A 234 -24.43 -5.13 9.82
CA ARG A 234 -23.20 -5.72 10.37
C ARG A 234 -22.07 -5.72 9.34
N LEU A 235 -20.96 -5.14 9.72
CA LEU A 235 -19.68 -5.17 9.01
C LEU A 235 -18.65 -5.97 9.80
N SER A 236 -17.62 -6.47 9.11
CA SER A 236 -16.44 -7.01 9.78
C SER A 236 -15.66 -5.92 10.50
N ALA A 237 -14.98 -6.25 11.59
CA ALA A 237 -14.15 -5.30 12.33
C ALA A 237 -13.16 -4.54 11.42
N PHE A 238 -12.50 -5.24 10.50
CA PHE A 238 -11.61 -4.66 9.50
C PHE A 238 -12.28 -3.57 8.63
N LEU A 239 -13.51 -3.79 8.18
CA LEU A 239 -14.23 -2.80 7.38
C LEU A 239 -14.69 -1.60 8.21
N ILE A 240 -14.98 -1.81 9.48
CA ILE A 240 -15.30 -0.73 10.42
C ILE A 240 -14.08 0.17 10.64
N ASP A 241 -12.91 -0.42 10.91
CA ASP A 241 -11.66 0.32 11.09
C ASP A 241 -11.28 1.09 9.82
N MET A 242 -11.41 0.46 8.67
CA MET A 242 -11.14 1.11 7.39
C MET A 242 -12.12 2.25 7.09
N ALA A 243 -13.40 2.11 7.46
CA ALA A 243 -14.40 3.18 7.34
C ALA A 243 -14.08 4.35 8.28
N ALA A 244 -13.76 4.05 9.53
CA ALA A 244 -13.40 5.04 10.54
C ALA A 244 -12.22 5.88 10.07
N LEU A 245 -11.14 5.25 9.61
CA LEU A 245 -9.97 5.94 9.06
C LEU A 245 -10.32 6.85 7.87
N ARG A 246 -11.14 6.37 6.93
CA ARG A 246 -11.60 7.18 5.79
C ARG A 246 -12.44 8.39 6.20
N LEU A 247 -13.14 8.27 7.31
CA LEU A 247 -13.93 9.35 7.91
C LEU A 247 -13.09 10.26 8.84
N GLY A 248 -11.79 9.96 8.99
CA GLY A 248 -10.86 10.71 9.83
C GLY A 248 -11.07 10.50 11.32
N GLN A 249 -11.51 9.30 11.69
CA GLN A 249 -11.75 8.90 13.08
C GLN A 249 -11.06 7.56 13.36
N HIS A 250 -10.83 7.26 14.65
CA HIS A 250 -10.50 5.91 15.09
C HIS A 250 -11.79 5.19 15.48
N ALA A 251 -11.88 3.91 15.15
CA ALA A 251 -13.02 3.08 15.54
C ALA A 251 -13.00 2.86 17.06
N ASP A 252 -13.79 3.63 17.79
CA ASP A 252 -13.99 3.44 19.21
C ASP A 252 -15.24 2.59 19.41
N PRO A 253 -15.15 1.38 19.96
CA PRO A 253 -16.30 0.48 20.12
C PRO A 253 -17.46 1.09 20.90
N GLU A 254 -17.16 2.02 21.84
CA GLU A 254 -18.18 2.70 22.63
C GLU A 254 -18.97 3.76 21.86
N LYS A 255 -18.41 4.24 20.74
CA LYS A 255 -19.01 5.28 19.88
C LYS A 255 -19.63 4.73 18.59
N ILE A 256 -19.78 3.42 18.49
CA ILE A 256 -20.38 2.76 17.32
C ILE A 256 -21.86 2.55 17.58
N GLN A 257 -22.71 3.20 16.79
CA GLN A 257 -24.15 2.98 16.79
C GLN A 257 -24.54 2.07 15.62
N HIS A 258 -25.21 0.96 15.93
CA HIS A 258 -25.78 0.07 14.93
C HIS A 258 -27.24 0.45 14.66
N CYS A 259 -27.54 0.77 13.41
CA CYS A 259 -28.88 1.06 12.97
C CYS A 259 -29.45 -0.13 12.20
N ASN A 260 -30.51 -0.75 12.72
CA ASN A 260 -31.18 -1.89 12.09
C ASN A 260 -32.48 -1.52 11.36
N GLU A 261 -33.00 -0.32 11.61
CA GLU A 261 -34.24 0.20 11.05
C GLU A 261 -34.06 1.66 10.62
N PHE A 262 -35.13 2.41 10.45
CA PHE A 262 -35.10 3.79 10.02
C PHE A 262 -34.33 4.69 11.00
N CYS A 263 -33.22 5.28 10.55
CA CYS A 263 -32.43 6.23 11.34
C CYS A 263 -32.25 7.55 10.60
N GLN A 264 -32.49 8.65 11.31
CA GLN A 264 -32.11 9.99 10.84
C GLN A 264 -30.72 10.33 11.38
N HIS A 265 -29.82 10.69 10.50
CA HIS A 265 -28.44 11.03 10.87
C HIS A 265 -28.09 12.43 10.37
N GLN A 266 -27.53 13.27 11.24
CA GLN A 266 -26.97 14.56 10.86
C GLN A 266 -25.51 14.40 10.48
N LEU A 267 -25.20 14.59 9.21
CA LEU A 267 -23.83 14.59 8.71
C LEU A 267 -23.05 15.80 9.25
N ARG A 268 -21.72 15.73 9.21
CA ARG A 268 -20.82 16.82 9.63
C ARG A 268 -21.15 18.18 9.00
N ARG A 269 -21.71 18.18 7.79
CA ARG A 269 -22.11 19.40 7.06
C ARG A 269 -23.52 19.91 7.41
N GLY A 270 -24.20 19.31 8.37
CA GLY A 270 -25.55 19.72 8.76
C GLY A 270 -26.66 19.22 7.84
N GLU A 271 -26.35 18.42 6.84
CA GLU A 271 -27.34 17.77 6.00
C GLU A 271 -27.87 16.52 6.71
N ALA A 272 -29.18 16.39 6.81
CA ALA A 272 -29.83 15.21 7.35
C ALA A 272 -30.06 14.18 6.23
N VAL A 273 -29.48 13.00 6.35
CA VAL A 273 -29.74 11.87 5.45
C VAL A 273 -30.66 10.89 6.17
N ALA A 274 -31.86 10.70 5.62
CA ALA A 274 -32.77 9.64 6.03
C ALA A 274 -32.51 8.41 5.17
N ILE A 275 -32.19 7.28 5.79
CA ILE A 275 -31.97 6.00 5.11
C ILE A 275 -33.13 5.09 5.51
N VAL A 276 -33.86 4.62 4.49
CA VAL A 276 -35.00 3.70 4.62
C VAL A 276 -34.54 2.26 4.43
#